data_e12b4c73d71782898602d2c3a18f158a
#
_entry.id   e12b4c73d71782898602d2c3a18f158a
#
_cell.length_a   1.000
_cell.length_b   1.000
_cell.length_c   1.000
_cell.angle_alpha   90.00
_cell.angle_beta   90.00
_cell.angle_gamma   90.00
#
_symmetry.space_group_name_H-M   'P 1'
#
loop_
_entity.id
_entity.type
_entity.pdbx_description
1 polymer ?
#
loop_
_entity_poly.entity_id
_entity_poly.type
_entity_poly.pdbx_seq_one_letter_code
_entity_poly.pdbx_strand_id
1 'polypeptide(L)'
;VQLMLTYYGIPLFLRYLNGEFGLDWNINEIPPAIFAITAFAFNEAAYMSETIRAAIQAVDAGEIEAARSLGMTSAQVYRRVIIPNAAVIATPSLINSLIGLTKGTSLAFSAGIVEMYAQAQILGGADYRYFERYISVALVYWAISILIEYIGRSVENHMAIKAPEATDISGIGGDR
;
A
#
# COMPACT_ATOMS: atom_id res chain seq x y z
N VAL A 1 8.09 -10.65 -11.33
CA VAL A 1 7.67 -12.02 -11.61
C VAL A 1 6.14 -12.13 -11.60
N GLN A 2 5.46 -11.71 -10.52
CA GLN A 2 3.99 -11.83 -10.39
C GLN A 2 3.23 -11.13 -11.51
N LEU A 3 3.63 -9.91 -11.90
CA LEU A 3 3.06 -9.17 -13.03
C LEU A 3 3.16 -9.97 -14.33
N MET A 4 4.33 -10.55 -14.61
CA MET A 4 4.55 -11.36 -15.81
C MET A 4 3.72 -12.65 -15.80
N LEU A 5 3.62 -13.32 -14.64
CA LEU A 5 2.75 -14.49 -14.49
C LEU A 5 1.29 -14.15 -14.74
N THR A 6 0.82 -13.01 -14.22
CA THR A 6 -0.57 -12.58 -14.41
C THR A 6 -0.83 -12.21 -15.87
N TYR A 7 0.08 -11.43 -16.47
CA TYR A 7 -0.11 -10.92 -17.82
C TYR A 7 -0.01 -12.01 -18.90
N TYR A 8 0.95 -12.92 -18.77
CA TYR A 8 1.12 -14.02 -19.76
C TYR A 8 0.42 -15.31 -19.34
N GLY A 9 0.40 -15.63 -18.06
CA GLY A 9 -0.13 -16.88 -17.53
C GLY A 9 -1.65 -16.96 -17.57
N ILE A 10 -2.35 -15.89 -17.18
CA ILE A 10 -3.84 -15.91 -17.19
C ILE A 10 -4.39 -16.10 -18.62
N PRO A 11 -3.93 -15.36 -19.64
CA PRO A 11 -4.41 -15.61 -21.01
C PRO A 11 -4.13 -17.02 -21.50
N LEU A 12 -2.96 -17.59 -21.19
CA LEU A 12 -2.64 -18.98 -21.55
C LEU A 12 -3.58 -19.96 -20.86
N PHE A 13 -3.85 -19.77 -19.57
CA PHE A 13 -4.76 -20.61 -18.81
C PHE A 13 -6.21 -20.50 -19.33
N LEU A 14 -6.67 -19.32 -19.67
CA LEU A 14 -8.00 -19.11 -20.26
C LEU A 14 -8.12 -19.75 -21.64
N ARG A 15 -7.07 -19.70 -22.48
CA ARG A 15 -7.03 -20.42 -23.76
C ARG A 15 -7.12 -21.93 -23.58
N TYR A 16 -6.42 -22.46 -22.59
CA TYR A 16 -6.51 -23.87 -22.25
C TYR A 16 -7.94 -24.26 -21.84
N LEU A 17 -8.58 -23.48 -20.97
CA LEU A 17 -9.97 -23.70 -20.57
C LEU A 17 -10.95 -23.60 -21.74
N ASN A 18 -10.77 -22.63 -22.64
CA ASN A 18 -11.59 -22.55 -23.86
C ASN A 18 -11.49 -23.83 -24.70
N GLY A 19 -10.27 -24.41 -24.85
CA GLY A 19 -10.06 -25.62 -25.60
C GLY A 19 -10.67 -26.87 -24.96
N GLU A 20 -10.55 -27.01 -23.64
CA GLU A 20 -11.04 -28.21 -22.92
C GLU A 20 -12.55 -28.18 -22.67
N PHE A 21 -13.11 -27.01 -22.36
CA PHE A 21 -14.51 -26.86 -21.95
C PHE A 21 -15.41 -26.24 -23.02
N GLY A 22 -14.88 -25.93 -24.22
CA GLY A 22 -15.65 -25.29 -25.29
C GLY A 22 -16.19 -23.91 -24.92
N LEU A 23 -15.50 -23.18 -24.03
CA LEU A 23 -15.86 -21.83 -23.64
C LEU A 23 -15.38 -20.86 -24.72
N ASP A 24 -16.23 -19.91 -25.12
CA ASP A 24 -15.93 -18.93 -26.18
C ASP A 24 -15.53 -17.57 -25.58
N TRP A 25 -14.60 -17.57 -24.64
CA TRP A 25 -14.12 -16.34 -24.03
C TRP A 25 -13.12 -15.63 -24.94
N ASN A 26 -13.45 -14.42 -25.36
CA ASN A 26 -12.57 -13.61 -26.20
C ASN A 26 -11.49 -12.91 -25.34
N ILE A 27 -10.39 -13.61 -25.12
CA ILE A 27 -9.27 -13.20 -24.27
C ILE A 27 -8.58 -11.95 -24.83
N ASN A 28 -8.63 -11.75 -26.15
CA ASN A 28 -7.96 -10.63 -26.82
C ASN A 28 -8.69 -9.28 -26.62
N GLU A 29 -9.93 -9.30 -26.12
CA GLU A 29 -10.68 -8.09 -25.77
C GLU A 29 -10.35 -7.55 -24.38
N ILE A 30 -9.65 -8.33 -23.54
CA ILE A 30 -9.30 -7.90 -22.18
C ILE A 30 -8.13 -6.91 -22.25
N PRO A 31 -8.30 -5.65 -21.84
CA PRO A 31 -7.21 -4.68 -21.85
C PRO A 31 -6.03 -5.13 -20.97
N PRO A 32 -4.77 -4.96 -21.41
CA PRO A 32 -3.58 -5.28 -20.61
C PRO A 32 -3.56 -4.66 -19.20
N ALA A 33 -4.17 -3.48 -19.08
CA ALA A 33 -4.27 -2.77 -17.80
C ALA A 33 -5.00 -3.58 -16.72
N ILE A 34 -6.01 -4.40 -17.08
CA ILE A 34 -6.75 -5.21 -16.11
C ILE A 34 -5.83 -6.24 -15.47
N PHE A 35 -4.96 -6.90 -16.25
CA PHE A 35 -4.01 -7.88 -15.72
C PHE A 35 -2.98 -7.21 -14.80
N ALA A 36 -2.49 -6.03 -15.17
CA ALA A 36 -1.54 -5.29 -14.34
C ALA A 36 -2.18 -4.80 -13.03
N ILE A 37 -3.37 -4.20 -13.11
CA ILE A 37 -4.11 -3.75 -11.91
C ILE A 37 -4.38 -4.93 -10.99
N THR A 38 -4.82 -6.07 -11.52
CA THR A 38 -5.08 -7.28 -10.73
C THR A 38 -3.80 -7.77 -10.05
N ALA A 39 -2.68 -7.83 -10.79
CA ALA A 39 -1.39 -8.25 -10.23
C ALA A 39 -0.92 -7.33 -9.09
N PHE A 40 -0.98 -6.01 -9.29
CA PHE A 40 -0.61 -5.03 -8.27
C PHE A 40 -1.57 -5.08 -7.08
N ALA A 41 -2.89 -5.21 -7.31
CA ALA A 41 -3.87 -5.28 -6.24
C ALA A 41 -3.67 -6.51 -5.33
N PHE A 42 -3.44 -7.70 -5.90
CA PHE A 42 -3.16 -8.90 -5.10
C PHE A 42 -1.82 -8.81 -4.36
N ASN A 43 -0.79 -8.27 -5.01
CA ASN A 43 0.50 -8.06 -4.36
C ASN A 43 0.36 -7.13 -3.16
N GLU A 44 -0.25 -5.97 -3.36
CA GLU A 44 -0.41 -4.96 -2.33
C GLU A 44 -1.33 -5.44 -1.21
N ALA A 45 -2.42 -6.14 -1.54
CA ALA A 45 -3.32 -6.72 -0.54
C ALA A 45 -2.59 -7.70 0.39
N ALA A 46 -1.66 -8.50 -0.13
CA ALA A 46 -0.86 -9.42 0.68
C ALA A 46 0.02 -8.66 1.67
N TYR A 47 0.77 -7.64 1.22
CA TYR A 47 1.60 -6.82 2.10
C TYR A 47 0.79 -6.01 3.10
N MET A 48 -0.31 -5.38 2.66
CA MET A 48 -1.19 -4.62 3.55
C MET A 48 -1.83 -5.51 4.62
N SER A 49 -2.17 -6.76 4.31
CA SER A 49 -2.74 -7.69 5.28
C SER A 49 -1.78 -7.97 6.43
N GLU A 50 -0.49 -8.14 6.15
CA GLU A 50 0.54 -8.31 7.19
C GLU A 50 0.77 -7.03 7.99
N THR A 51 0.77 -5.87 7.32
CA THR A 51 0.88 -4.57 8.00
C THR A 51 -0.28 -4.35 8.97
N ILE A 52 -1.52 -4.64 8.57
CA ILE A 52 -2.70 -4.52 9.41
C ILE A 52 -2.64 -5.52 10.56
N ARG A 53 -2.22 -6.77 10.30
CA ARG A 53 -2.05 -7.78 11.35
C ARG A 53 -1.05 -7.30 12.39
N ALA A 54 0.12 -6.83 11.96
CA ALA A 54 1.17 -6.33 12.86
C ALA A 54 0.67 -5.14 13.70
N ALA A 55 -0.08 -4.22 13.10
CA ALA A 55 -0.64 -3.07 13.79
C ALA A 55 -1.67 -3.48 14.86
N ILE A 56 -2.53 -4.46 14.57
CA ILE A 56 -3.48 -5.01 15.55
C ILE A 56 -2.75 -5.66 16.73
N GLN A 57 -1.67 -6.39 16.46
CA GLN A 57 -0.88 -7.05 17.50
C GLN A 57 -0.01 -6.07 18.32
N ALA A 58 0.27 -4.90 17.77
CA ALA A 58 1.06 -3.86 18.43
C ALA A 58 0.24 -2.98 19.40
N VAL A 59 -1.09 -3.13 19.44
CA VAL A 59 -1.93 -2.41 20.41
C VAL A 59 -1.57 -2.82 21.83
N ASP A 60 -1.40 -1.86 22.73
CA ASP A 60 -0.98 -2.09 24.11
C ASP A 60 -1.95 -2.99 24.85
N ALA A 61 -1.42 -4.06 25.48
CA ALA A 61 -2.20 -5.02 26.25
C ALA A 61 -2.86 -4.38 27.47
N GLY A 62 -2.21 -3.38 28.08
CA GLY A 62 -2.74 -2.66 29.23
C GLY A 62 -4.01 -1.86 28.89
N GLU A 63 -4.09 -1.27 27.69
CA GLU A 63 -5.32 -0.60 27.22
C GLU A 63 -6.46 -1.59 27.06
N ILE A 64 -6.15 -2.79 26.55
CA ILE A 64 -7.13 -3.86 26.36
C ILE A 64 -7.62 -4.37 27.72
N GLU A 65 -6.73 -4.58 28.68
CA GLU A 65 -7.06 -5.02 30.05
C GLU A 65 -7.86 -3.96 30.81
N ALA A 66 -7.47 -2.68 30.71
CA ALA A 66 -8.21 -1.57 31.30
C ALA A 66 -9.64 -1.50 30.78
N ALA A 67 -9.83 -1.62 29.45
CA ALA A 67 -11.15 -1.63 28.84
C ALA A 67 -12.03 -2.81 29.32
N ARG A 68 -11.43 -3.99 29.48
CA ARG A 68 -12.12 -5.17 30.05
C ARG A 68 -12.49 -4.97 31.50
N SER A 69 -11.62 -4.37 32.30
CA SER A 69 -11.87 -4.04 33.72
C SER A 69 -13.03 -3.06 33.90
N LEU A 70 -13.28 -2.20 32.91
CA LEU A 70 -14.45 -1.33 32.85
C LEU A 70 -15.73 -2.03 32.37
N GLY A 71 -15.72 -3.36 32.20
CA GLY A 71 -16.88 -4.16 31.79
C GLY A 71 -17.20 -4.13 30.31
N MET A 72 -16.27 -3.67 29.45
CA MET A 72 -16.49 -3.70 28.01
C MET A 72 -16.54 -5.13 27.47
N THR A 73 -17.53 -5.43 26.62
CA THR A 73 -17.58 -6.70 25.89
C THR A 73 -16.44 -6.77 24.87
N SER A 74 -16.06 -7.98 24.45
CA SER A 74 -14.99 -8.18 23.45
C SER A 74 -15.23 -7.38 22.15
N ALA A 75 -16.48 -7.29 21.69
CA ALA A 75 -16.85 -6.50 20.53
C ALA A 75 -16.65 -4.99 20.74
N GLN A 76 -16.93 -4.49 21.95
CA GLN A 76 -16.69 -3.09 22.30
C GLN A 76 -15.19 -2.79 22.41
N VAL A 77 -14.40 -3.67 23.03
CA VAL A 77 -12.94 -3.55 23.10
C VAL A 77 -12.35 -3.51 21.69
N TYR A 78 -12.77 -4.43 20.83
CA TYR A 78 -12.26 -4.48 19.45
C TYR A 78 -12.57 -3.20 18.67
N ARG A 79 -13.82 -2.72 18.74
CA ARG A 79 -14.28 -1.55 17.96
C ARG A 79 -13.80 -0.22 18.52
N ARG A 80 -13.67 -0.08 19.86
CA ARG A 80 -13.38 1.21 20.51
C ARG A 80 -11.94 1.39 20.93
N VAL A 81 -11.19 0.29 21.08
CA VAL A 81 -9.78 0.33 21.52
C VAL A 81 -8.89 -0.21 20.41
N ILE A 82 -9.08 -1.48 19.99
CA ILE A 82 -8.12 -2.12 19.09
C ILE A 82 -8.13 -1.48 17.70
N ILE A 83 -9.28 -1.35 17.04
CA ILE A 83 -9.34 -0.81 15.66
C ILE A 83 -8.80 0.62 15.57
N PRO A 84 -9.21 1.58 16.41
CA PRO A 84 -8.69 2.95 16.32
C PRO A 84 -7.18 3.03 16.54
N ASN A 85 -6.64 2.35 17.55
CA ASN A 85 -5.21 2.35 17.84
C ASN A 85 -4.42 1.65 16.74
N ALA A 86 -4.88 0.49 16.26
CA ALA A 86 -4.25 -0.21 15.14
C ALA A 86 -4.25 0.63 13.86
N ALA A 87 -5.31 1.41 13.59
CA ALA A 87 -5.35 2.31 12.44
C ALA A 87 -4.25 3.38 12.52
N VAL A 88 -4.03 3.98 13.70
CA VAL A 88 -2.94 4.95 13.90
C VAL A 88 -1.58 4.29 13.67
N ILE A 89 -1.37 3.10 14.25
CA ILE A 89 -0.10 2.34 14.12
C ILE A 89 0.16 1.92 12.66
N ALA A 90 -0.88 1.53 11.91
CA ALA A 90 -0.74 1.08 10.53
C ALA A 90 -0.49 2.21 9.53
N THR A 91 -1.00 3.42 9.81
CA THR A 91 -1.02 4.54 8.85
C THR A 91 0.34 4.86 8.23
N PRO A 92 1.46 5.03 8.95
CA PRO A 92 2.76 5.33 8.36
C PRO A 92 3.20 4.25 7.35
N SER A 93 3.00 2.98 7.70
CA SER A 93 3.35 1.85 6.82
C SER A 93 2.48 1.81 5.56
N LEU A 94 1.19 2.09 5.68
CA LEU A 94 0.27 2.15 4.54
C LEU A 94 0.62 3.31 3.58
N ILE A 95 1.02 4.47 4.11
CA ILE A 95 1.50 5.60 3.32
C ILE A 95 2.77 5.23 2.56
N ASN A 96 3.73 4.57 3.22
CA ASN A 96 4.95 4.09 2.59
C ASN A 96 4.66 3.06 1.48
N SER A 97 3.72 2.15 1.70
CA SER A 97 3.25 1.22 0.67
C SER A 97 2.67 1.94 -0.54
N LEU A 98 1.85 2.97 -0.33
CA LEU A 98 1.28 3.78 -1.42
C LEU A 98 2.37 4.49 -2.24
N ILE A 99 3.39 5.05 -1.60
CA ILE A 99 4.55 5.66 -2.27
C ILE A 99 5.31 4.58 -3.07
N GLY A 100 5.52 3.41 -2.48
CA GLY A 100 6.16 2.27 -3.12
C GLY A 100 5.39 1.79 -4.34
N LEU A 101 4.06 1.64 -4.22
CA LEU A 101 3.17 1.26 -5.31
C LEU A 101 3.22 2.27 -6.45
N THR A 102 3.17 3.57 -6.14
CA THR A 102 3.25 4.64 -7.15
C THR A 102 4.51 4.52 -8.00
N LYS A 103 5.66 4.25 -7.38
CA LYS A 103 6.93 4.03 -8.11
C LYS A 103 6.93 2.67 -8.83
N GLY A 104 6.31 1.67 -8.22
CA GLY A 104 6.21 0.31 -8.77
C GLY A 104 5.35 0.21 -10.03
N THR A 105 4.45 1.17 -10.27
CA THR A 105 3.65 1.20 -11.51
C THR A 105 4.51 1.27 -12.78
N SER A 106 5.75 1.76 -12.71
CA SER A 106 6.70 1.74 -13.82
C SER A 106 6.99 0.32 -14.36
N LEU A 107 6.80 -0.72 -13.55
CA LEU A 107 6.92 -2.09 -13.98
C LEU A 107 5.82 -2.52 -14.98
N ALA A 108 4.71 -1.78 -15.05
CA ALA A 108 3.61 -2.07 -15.98
C ALA A 108 4.04 -1.94 -17.45
N PHE A 109 5.12 -1.20 -17.72
CA PHE A 109 5.75 -1.16 -19.05
C PHE A 109 6.09 -2.57 -19.56
N SER A 110 6.56 -3.47 -18.70
CA SER A 110 6.87 -4.85 -19.08
C SER A 110 5.65 -5.67 -19.55
N ALA A 111 4.44 -5.20 -19.23
CA ALA A 111 3.17 -5.73 -19.71
C ALA A 111 2.59 -4.93 -20.89
N GLY A 112 3.42 -4.12 -21.56
CA GLY A 112 3.01 -3.32 -22.72
C GLY A 112 2.15 -2.10 -22.41
N ILE A 113 2.06 -1.70 -21.13
CA ILE A 113 1.30 -0.52 -20.72
C ILE A 113 2.20 0.71 -20.80
N VAL A 114 1.78 1.69 -21.61
CA VAL A 114 2.49 2.96 -21.73
C VAL A 114 2.11 3.84 -20.56
N GLU A 115 2.92 3.83 -19.54
CA GLU A 115 2.86 4.72 -18.38
C GLU A 115 3.98 5.78 -18.48
N MET A 116 4.19 6.58 -17.45
CA MET A 116 5.10 7.73 -17.49
C MET A 116 6.56 7.35 -17.81
N TYR A 117 7.07 6.26 -17.23
CA TYR A 117 8.42 5.76 -17.51
C TYR A 117 8.52 5.22 -18.94
N ALA A 118 7.52 4.44 -19.38
CA ALA A 118 7.45 3.93 -20.74
C ALA A 118 7.42 5.07 -21.78
N GLN A 119 6.63 6.11 -21.52
CA GLN A 119 6.56 7.28 -22.37
C GLN A 119 7.90 8.01 -22.47
N ALA A 120 8.62 8.16 -21.35
CA ALA A 120 9.95 8.74 -21.36
C ALA A 120 10.96 7.93 -22.18
N GLN A 121 10.84 6.59 -22.13
CA GLN A 121 11.68 5.70 -22.92
C GLN A 121 11.37 5.82 -24.41
N ILE A 122 10.11 5.87 -24.80
CA ILE A 122 9.69 6.05 -26.20
C ILE A 122 10.20 7.39 -26.75
N LEU A 123 10.00 8.48 -26.00
CA LEU A 123 10.46 9.79 -26.41
C LEU A 123 12.00 9.87 -26.45
N GLY A 124 12.68 9.27 -25.48
CA GLY A 124 14.14 9.19 -25.44
C GLY A 124 14.70 8.41 -26.64
N GLY A 125 13.98 7.37 -27.10
CA GLY A 125 14.33 6.63 -28.31
C GLY A 125 14.15 7.43 -29.60
N ALA A 126 13.17 8.35 -29.63
CA ALA A 126 12.91 9.18 -30.80
C ALA A 126 13.93 10.30 -30.99
N ASP A 127 14.44 10.90 -29.91
CA ASP A 127 15.34 12.05 -29.94
C ASP A 127 16.75 11.79 -29.40
N TYR A 128 17.05 10.54 -28.99
CA TYR A 128 18.30 10.08 -28.36
C TYR A 128 18.65 10.82 -27.05
N ARG A 129 17.65 11.41 -26.36
CA ARG A 129 17.81 12.19 -25.14
C ARG A 129 17.30 11.47 -23.91
N TYR A 130 17.72 10.24 -23.72
CA TYR A 130 17.27 9.39 -22.60
C TYR A 130 17.55 10.00 -21.24
N PHE A 131 18.71 10.63 -21.06
CA PHE A 131 19.12 11.17 -19.77
C PHE A 131 18.15 12.26 -19.28
N GLU A 132 17.84 13.23 -20.14
CA GLU A 132 16.94 14.33 -19.81
C GLU A 132 15.50 13.82 -19.55
N ARG A 133 15.06 12.82 -20.32
CA ARG A 133 13.75 12.21 -20.15
C ARG A 133 13.64 11.47 -18.83
N TYR A 134 14.65 10.66 -18.46
CA TYR A 134 14.65 9.95 -17.19
C TYR A 134 14.75 10.87 -15.98
N ILE A 135 15.56 11.95 -16.06
CA ILE A 135 15.59 12.98 -15.01
C ILE A 135 14.20 13.60 -14.82
N SER A 136 13.54 13.96 -15.94
CA SER A 136 12.20 14.56 -15.87
C SER A 136 11.20 13.64 -15.16
N VAL A 137 11.20 12.33 -15.50
CA VAL A 137 10.35 11.34 -14.85
C VAL A 137 10.71 11.17 -13.37
N ALA A 138 12.01 11.12 -13.05
CA ALA A 138 12.47 11.01 -11.65
C ALA A 138 11.99 12.21 -10.81
N LEU A 139 12.04 13.42 -11.34
CA LEU A 139 11.54 14.62 -10.66
C LEU A 139 10.03 14.57 -10.47
N VAL A 140 9.27 14.08 -11.45
CA VAL A 140 7.81 13.92 -11.30
C VAL A 140 7.48 12.88 -10.24
N TYR A 141 8.12 11.70 -10.24
CA TYR A 141 7.93 10.69 -9.19
C TYR A 141 8.31 11.22 -7.81
N TRP A 142 9.39 12.00 -7.72
CA TRP A 142 9.83 12.63 -6.49
C TRP A 142 8.79 13.63 -5.98
N ALA A 143 8.27 14.50 -6.83
CA ALA A 143 7.24 15.46 -6.48
C ALA A 143 5.94 14.77 -6.01
N ILE A 144 5.50 13.73 -6.72
CA ILE A 144 4.33 12.92 -6.33
C ILE A 144 4.58 12.26 -4.96
N SER A 145 5.78 11.71 -4.74
CA SER A 145 6.13 11.06 -3.46
C SER A 145 6.07 12.05 -2.30
N ILE A 146 6.60 13.27 -2.47
CA ILE A 146 6.53 14.35 -1.47
C ILE A 146 5.06 14.73 -1.18
N LEU A 147 4.24 14.84 -2.23
CA LEU A 147 2.83 15.18 -2.08
C LEU A 147 2.09 14.11 -1.26
N ILE A 148 2.30 12.83 -1.58
CA ILE A 148 1.69 11.71 -0.85
C ILE A 148 2.18 11.71 0.61
N GLU A 149 3.47 11.92 0.84
CA GLU A 149 4.04 11.98 2.19
C GLU A 149 3.46 13.15 2.99
N TYR A 150 3.33 14.33 2.39
CA TYR A 150 2.75 15.50 3.03
C TYR A 150 1.29 15.27 3.43
N ILE A 151 0.48 14.72 2.53
CA ILE A 151 -0.91 14.35 2.81
C ILE A 151 -0.95 13.27 3.90
N GLY A 152 -0.09 12.26 3.79
CA GLY A 152 0.02 11.17 4.75
C GLY A 152 0.33 11.65 6.17
N ARG A 153 1.31 12.52 6.33
CA ARG A 153 1.64 13.14 7.64
C ARG A 153 0.49 13.97 8.19
N SER A 154 -0.27 14.63 7.33
CA SER A 154 -1.47 15.38 7.75
C SER A 154 -2.55 14.45 8.31
N VAL A 155 -2.77 13.31 7.65
CA VAL A 155 -3.70 12.26 8.12
C VAL A 155 -3.22 11.65 9.43
N GLU A 156 -1.94 11.31 9.54
CA GLU A 156 -1.32 10.76 10.74
C GLU A 156 -1.49 11.70 11.94
N ASN A 157 -1.14 12.98 11.77
CA ASN A 157 -1.30 13.99 12.81
C ASN A 157 -2.76 14.20 13.24
N HIS A 158 -3.71 14.04 12.32
CA HIS A 158 -5.14 14.15 12.64
C HIS A 158 -5.67 12.93 13.40
N MET A 159 -5.12 11.75 13.13
CA MET A 159 -5.50 10.51 13.79
C MET A 159 -4.70 10.25 15.08
N ALA A 160 -3.54 10.86 15.25
CA ALA A 160 -2.73 10.71 16.44
C ALA A 160 -3.55 11.11 17.67
N ILE A 161 -3.97 10.13 18.45
CA ILE A 161 -4.53 10.34 19.78
C ILE A 161 -3.36 10.90 20.58
N LYS A 162 -3.47 12.14 21.08
CA LYS A 162 -2.48 12.70 21.99
C LYS A 162 -2.36 11.75 23.16
N ALA A 163 -1.29 10.96 23.21
CA ALA A 163 -0.94 10.23 24.40
C ALA A 163 -0.87 11.26 25.54
N PRO A 164 -1.49 11.02 26.70
CA PRO A 164 -1.30 11.89 27.85
C PRO A 164 0.22 11.99 28.08
N GLU A 165 0.75 13.21 28.13
CA GLU A 165 2.14 13.40 28.54
C GLU A 165 2.35 12.60 29.81
N ALA A 166 3.28 11.63 29.76
CA ALA A 166 3.68 10.88 30.93
C ALA A 166 4.07 11.92 31.98
N THR A 167 3.23 12.08 33.00
CA THR A 167 3.48 12.98 34.09
C THR A 167 4.83 12.56 34.67
N ASP A 168 5.83 13.43 34.57
CA ASP A 168 7.18 13.18 35.08
C ASP A 168 7.07 12.92 36.59
N ILE A 169 7.07 11.66 36.96
CA ILE A 169 6.99 11.18 38.34
C ILE A 169 8.37 11.29 39.04
N SER A 170 9.36 11.89 38.37
CA SER A 170 10.73 12.09 38.95
C SER A 170 10.73 13.06 40.15
N GLY A 171 9.65 13.82 40.35
CA GLY A 171 9.52 14.80 41.45
C GLY A 171 9.09 14.26 42.83
N ILE A 172 8.70 12.95 42.94
CA ILE A 172 8.13 12.40 44.20
C ILE A 172 9.18 11.65 45.07
N GLY A 173 10.45 11.67 44.70
CA GLY A 173 11.54 10.88 45.33
C GLY A 173 12.59 11.65 46.11
N GLY A 174 12.35 12.87 46.58
CA GLY A 174 13.39 13.65 47.23
C GLY A 174 12.94 14.39 48.47
N ASP A 175 12.52 13.69 49.51
CA ASP A 175 12.59 14.22 50.92
C ASP A 175 12.38 13.05 51.90
N ARG A 176 13.49 12.41 52.24
CA ARG A 176 13.71 11.76 53.54
C ARG A 176 15.20 11.55 53.77
#